data_b4210948d0d677c0578dac74415968b5
#
_entry.id   b4210948d0d677c0578dac74415968b5
#
_cell.length_a   1.000
_cell.length_b   1.000
_cell.length_c   1.000
_cell.angle_alpha   90.00
_cell.angle_beta   90.00
_cell.angle_gamma   90.00
#
_symmetry.space_group_name_H-M   'P 1'
#
loop_
_entity.id
_entity.type
_entity.pdbx_description
1 polymer ?
#
loop_
_entity_poly.entity_id
_entity_poly.type
_entity_poly.pdbx_seq_one_letter_code
_entity_poly.pdbx_strand_id
1 'polypeptide(L)'
;MTQKTDETIGRYFREMVKRHGDNPFLAVPRDPERAYHSGGYEVTYTQAGRHVEAYVTGLRMAGYGHGHRVAVLLENRPEMLLLKLALNTLGISWVPINPDYRAPETAYLLQDSNADLVVTVPELADQIKEAITESGRKVEISLLGQGFAEAPRQAPYESEPHPQTEASLIYTSGTTGRPKGCIMGHEYELMMGHEYANCGGRIAFEPGTERVYCPLPLFHVNAAILLFFAVMSTGSCQIIPERFRRTAWWREITKMRATVAHYLGIIIPVLMNEPEGEWDKTHSVKWAVGAGVEPTLHGAFEDRFGFPLIEVWGMTEMCRILANCHEPRQIDTRAIGRPRPGLDVKVVDSNDAEVPRGQPGEMVLRHSKETPRRGAFSGYLNHPDATEDAWRGGWFHTGDTVTQDESGMVYFVDRQKNIIRRSGENIAAAEVEACLQDHANVAQVAVIAVEDSLRDEEVMACIVLNDRDKSEKQARHIFDYAFERLTYYKAPGWIVFVDELPVTGTQKIQKHKIFGDGQDPTKLETAFDFRTLKKRG
;
A
#
# COMPACT_ATOMS: atom_id res chain seq x y z
N MET A 1 9.54 -4.52 -25.29
CA MET A 1 10.82 -5.26 -25.13
C MET A 1 10.52 -6.53 -24.37
N THR A 2 10.89 -7.70 -24.90
CA THR A 2 10.78 -8.97 -24.15
C THR A 2 11.72 -8.90 -22.96
N GLN A 3 11.18 -9.03 -21.74
CA GLN A 3 11.96 -9.10 -20.51
C GLN A 3 12.97 -10.23 -20.61
N LYS A 4 14.25 -9.96 -20.35
CA LYS A 4 15.28 -11.00 -20.28
C LYS A 4 14.97 -11.89 -19.08
N THR A 5 14.95 -13.19 -19.26
CA THR A 5 14.58 -14.19 -18.24
C THR A 5 15.54 -14.29 -17.04
N ASP A 6 16.68 -13.58 -17.08
CA ASP A 6 17.76 -13.67 -16.06
C ASP A 6 18.09 -12.30 -15.42
N GLU A 7 17.11 -11.37 -15.35
CA GLU A 7 17.38 -10.02 -14.89
C GLU A 7 17.06 -9.84 -13.40
N THR A 8 18.02 -9.31 -12.65
CA THR A 8 17.81 -8.91 -11.24
C THR A 8 17.73 -7.39 -11.14
N ILE A 9 17.09 -6.87 -10.08
CA ILE A 9 16.96 -5.42 -9.83
C ILE A 9 18.31 -4.71 -9.87
N GLY A 10 19.34 -5.28 -9.24
CA GLY A 10 20.68 -4.66 -9.24
C GLY A 10 21.33 -4.61 -10.61
N ARG A 11 21.15 -5.63 -11.47
CA ARG A 11 21.66 -5.62 -12.86
C ARG A 11 20.89 -4.62 -13.69
N TYR A 12 19.58 -4.62 -13.59
CA TYR A 12 18.69 -3.71 -14.30
C TYR A 12 18.99 -2.25 -13.94
N PHE A 13 19.10 -1.93 -12.64
CA PHE A 13 19.45 -0.57 -12.21
C PHE A 13 20.78 -0.08 -12.78
N ARG A 14 21.84 -0.92 -12.75
CA ARG A 14 23.13 -0.55 -13.37
C ARG A 14 23.03 -0.29 -14.87
N GLU A 15 22.17 -1.01 -15.58
CA GLU A 15 21.90 -0.75 -17.01
C GLU A 15 21.18 0.61 -17.19
N MET A 16 20.20 0.93 -16.34
CA MET A 16 19.47 2.21 -16.40
C MET A 16 20.38 3.39 -16.03
N VAL A 17 21.29 3.24 -15.08
CA VAL A 17 22.31 4.26 -14.77
C VAL A 17 23.19 4.54 -16.00
N LYS A 18 23.60 3.51 -16.74
CA LYS A 18 24.39 3.69 -17.98
C LYS A 18 23.58 4.38 -19.09
N ARG A 19 22.29 4.07 -19.18
CA ARG A 19 21.42 4.57 -20.26
C ARG A 19 20.95 6.00 -20.01
N HIS A 20 20.65 6.36 -18.75
CA HIS A 20 19.97 7.59 -18.38
C HIS A 20 20.76 8.44 -17.38
N GLY A 21 22.06 8.27 -17.31
CA GLY A 21 22.93 8.80 -16.25
C GLY A 21 22.69 10.24 -15.83
N ASP A 22 22.47 11.15 -16.77
CA ASP A 22 22.26 12.58 -16.51
C ASP A 22 20.82 12.97 -16.22
N ASN A 23 19.86 12.05 -16.45
CA ASN A 23 18.45 12.33 -16.17
C ASN A 23 18.21 12.42 -14.65
N PRO A 24 17.31 13.32 -14.20
CA PRO A 24 16.80 13.27 -12.84
C PRO A 24 16.11 11.92 -12.56
N PHE A 25 16.39 11.34 -11.39
CA PHE A 25 15.81 10.06 -10.98
C PHE A 25 14.88 10.20 -9.79
N LEU A 26 15.37 10.78 -8.70
CA LEU A 26 14.57 11.03 -7.49
C LEU A 26 14.66 12.50 -7.12
N ALA A 27 13.52 13.08 -6.74
CA ALA A 27 13.44 14.47 -6.34
C ALA A 27 12.54 14.64 -5.11
N VAL A 28 12.82 15.67 -4.31
CA VAL A 28 12.04 16.02 -3.12
C VAL A 28 11.71 17.51 -3.19
N PRO A 29 10.44 17.93 -3.07
CA PRO A 29 10.08 19.33 -3.05
C PRO A 29 10.73 20.08 -1.87
N ARG A 30 10.98 21.37 -2.03
CA ARG A 30 11.42 22.21 -0.91
C ARG A 30 10.31 22.31 0.15
N ASP A 31 10.69 22.04 1.39
CA ASP A 31 9.83 22.15 2.56
C ASP A 31 10.67 22.56 3.79
N PRO A 32 10.62 23.84 4.21
CA PRO A 32 11.42 24.33 5.33
C PRO A 32 11.11 23.68 6.68
N GLU A 33 9.92 23.09 6.84
CA GLU A 33 9.49 22.45 8.10
C GLU A 33 9.95 20.99 8.20
N ARG A 34 10.39 20.39 7.09
CA ARG A 34 10.81 19.00 7.08
C ARG A 34 12.22 18.84 7.63
N ALA A 35 12.43 17.81 8.47
CA ALA A 35 13.71 17.53 9.12
C ALA A 35 14.84 17.15 8.14
N TYR A 36 14.51 16.57 6.99
CA TYR A 36 15.46 16.16 5.96
C TYR A 36 15.20 16.89 4.63
N HIS A 37 16.22 17.18 3.85
CA HIS A 37 16.12 17.85 2.55
C HIS A 37 15.19 19.09 2.53
N SER A 38 15.22 19.91 3.60
CA SER A 38 14.34 21.07 3.76
C SER A 38 14.46 22.10 2.61
N GLY A 39 15.64 22.20 2.00
CA GLY A 39 15.92 23.03 0.81
C GLY A 39 15.42 22.44 -0.51
N GLY A 40 14.89 21.22 -0.50
CA GLY A 40 14.66 20.40 -1.68
C GLY A 40 15.87 19.53 -2.03
N TYR A 41 15.67 18.50 -2.83
CA TYR A 41 16.72 17.57 -3.24
C TYR A 41 16.41 16.98 -4.61
N GLU A 42 17.41 16.76 -5.41
CA GLU A 42 17.30 16.05 -6.69
C GLU A 42 18.60 15.31 -6.98
N VAL A 43 18.48 14.06 -7.39
CA VAL A 43 19.62 13.24 -7.83
C VAL A 43 19.38 12.68 -9.22
N THR A 44 20.45 12.64 -10.03
CA THR A 44 20.45 11.94 -11.31
C THR A 44 20.65 10.44 -11.11
N TYR A 45 20.40 9.64 -12.18
CA TYR A 45 20.69 8.20 -12.16
C TYR A 45 22.15 7.91 -11.81
N THR A 46 23.13 8.69 -12.34
CA THR A 46 24.55 8.55 -12.00
C THR A 46 24.81 8.81 -10.52
N GLN A 47 24.23 9.86 -9.96
CA GLN A 47 24.40 10.17 -8.53
C GLN A 47 23.73 9.09 -7.66
N ALA A 48 22.53 8.65 -8.01
CA ALA A 48 21.87 7.54 -7.34
C ALA A 48 22.70 6.25 -7.38
N GLY A 49 23.33 5.95 -8.53
CA GLY A 49 24.26 4.83 -8.66
C GLY A 49 25.42 4.87 -7.66
N ARG A 50 25.98 6.06 -7.41
CA ARG A 50 27.06 6.25 -6.41
C ARG A 50 26.55 6.02 -4.99
N HIS A 51 25.37 6.51 -4.65
CA HIS A 51 24.75 6.27 -3.34
C HIS A 51 24.47 4.78 -3.10
N VAL A 52 23.89 4.11 -4.11
CA VAL A 52 23.61 2.67 -4.04
C VAL A 52 24.89 1.88 -3.83
N GLU A 53 25.98 2.19 -4.58
CA GLU A 53 27.27 1.48 -4.43
C GLU A 53 27.90 1.72 -3.07
N ALA A 54 27.76 2.91 -2.49
CA ALA A 54 28.22 3.19 -1.13
C ALA A 54 27.47 2.32 -0.09
N TYR A 55 26.13 2.18 -0.21
CA TYR A 55 25.37 1.29 0.65
C TYR A 55 25.73 -0.19 0.43
N VAL A 56 25.89 -0.64 -0.81
CA VAL A 56 26.35 -2.00 -1.15
C VAL A 56 27.69 -2.31 -0.47
N THR A 57 28.64 -1.39 -0.58
CA THR A 57 29.96 -1.53 0.04
C THR A 57 29.84 -1.63 1.57
N GLY A 58 29.08 -0.73 2.19
CA GLY A 58 28.88 -0.74 3.64
C GLY A 58 28.22 -2.02 4.15
N LEU A 59 27.16 -2.49 3.47
CA LEU A 59 26.47 -3.74 3.82
C LEU A 59 27.39 -4.96 3.69
N ARG A 60 28.18 -5.05 2.62
CA ARG A 60 29.17 -6.13 2.45
C ARG A 60 30.24 -6.12 3.54
N MET A 61 30.77 -4.96 3.88
CA MET A 61 31.77 -4.82 4.94
C MET A 61 31.22 -5.23 6.31
N ALA A 62 29.91 -5.00 6.54
CA ALA A 62 29.21 -5.45 7.74
C ALA A 62 28.81 -6.94 7.70
N GLY A 63 29.04 -7.65 6.58
CA GLY A 63 28.78 -9.08 6.44
C GLY A 63 27.37 -9.45 5.90
N TYR A 64 26.60 -8.47 5.44
CA TYR A 64 25.27 -8.73 4.85
C TYR A 64 25.37 -9.14 3.38
N GLY A 65 24.47 -10.02 2.95
CA GLY A 65 24.37 -10.49 1.57
C GLY A 65 23.12 -11.35 1.34
N HIS A 66 23.14 -12.14 0.27
CA HIS A 66 22.01 -12.94 -0.21
C HIS A 66 21.38 -13.79 0.90
N GLY A 67 20.06 -13.68 1.05
CA GLY A 67 19.27 -14.42 2.02
C GLY A 67 18.99 -13.70 3.33
N HIS A 68 19.67 -12.58 3.62
CA HIS A 68 19.31 -11.73 4.76
C HIS A 68 18.06 -10.89 4.47
N ARG A 69 17.39 -10.44 5.52
CA ARG A 69 16.28 -9.48 5.49
C ARG A 69 16.61 -8.23 6.29
N VAL A 70 16.40 -7.06 5.70
CA VAL A 70 16.62 -5.78 6.37
C VAL A 70 15.29 -5.03 6.47
N ALA A 71 14.85 -4.81 7.70
CA ALA A 71 13.70 -3.97 7.99
C ALA A 71 14.09 -2.49 7.88
N VAL A 72 13.24 -1.68 7.28
CA VAL A 72 13.52 -0.26 7.03
C VAL A 72 12.37 0.58 7.54
N LEU A 73 12.63 1.39 8.58
CA LEU A 73 11.68 2.35 9.14
C LEU A 73 12.15 3.76 8.81
N LEU A 74 11.64 4.32 7.74
CA LEU A 74 11.92 5.67 7.26
C LEU A 74 10.62 6.34 6.79
N GLU A 75 10.57 7.66 6.88
CA GLU A 75 9.55 8.45 6.20
C GLU A 75 9.74 8.41 4.68
N ASN A 76 8.82 9.01 3.92
CA ASN A 76 8.95 9.16 2.48
C ASN A 76 10.19 9.99 2.11
N ARG A 77 11.28 9.33 1.76
CA ARG A 77 12.55 9.96 1.40
C ARG A 77 13.33 9.14 0.37
N PRO A 78 14.15 9.78 -0.49
CA PRO A 78 14.89 9.08 -1.53
C PRO A 78 15.77 7.95 -1.02
N GLU A 79 16.35 8.11 0.17
CA GLU A 79 17.24 7.12 0.78
C GLU A 79 16.57 5.77 0.99
N MET A 80 15.24 5.75 1.21
CA MET A 80 14.48 4.50 1.34
C MET A 80 14.55 3.67 0.06
N LEU A 81 14.40 4.30 -1.11
CA LEU A 81 14.50 3.63 -2.41
C LEU A 81 15.94 3.32 -2.82
N LEU A 82 16.89 4.20 -2.50
CA LEU A 82 18.31 3.96 -2.77
C LEU A 82 18.84 2.78 -1.92
N LEU A 83 18.43 2.70 -0.66
CA LEU A 83 18.75 1.57 0.22
C LEU A 83 18.11 0.28 -0.29
N LYS A 84 16.82 0.32 -0.71
CA LYS A 84 16.15 -0.82 -1.35
C LYS A 84 16.97 -1.37 -2.53
N LEU A 85 17.45 -0.49 -3.43
CA LEU A 85 18.26 -0.90 -4.57
C LEU A 85 19.58 -1.56 -4.14
N ALA A 86 20.21 -1.05 -3.08
CA ALA A 86 21.45 -1.62 -2.55
C ALA A 86 21.21 -3.00 -1.94
N LEU A 87 20.16 -3.15 -1.14
CA LEU A 87 19.75 -4.43 -0.55
C LEU A 87 19.47 -5.46 -1.66
N ASN A 88 18.64 -5.10 -2.63
CA ASN A 88 18.30 -6.00 -3.74
C ASN A 88 19.52 -6.32 -4.63
N THR A 89 20.50 -5.42 -4.76
CA THR A 89 21.75 -5.71 -5.48
C THR A 89 22.53 -6.86 -4.84
N LEU A 90 22.43 -6.99 -3.52
CA LEU A 90 23.07 -8.05 -2.74
C LEU A 90 22.18 -9.29 -2.52
N GLY A 91 20.94 -9.32 -3.05
CA GLY A 91 19.99 -10.40 -2.77
C GLY A 91 19.43 -10.35 -1.34
N ILE A 92 19.49 -9.20 -0.71
CA ILE A 92 18.90 -8.95 0.61
C ILE A 92 17.46 -8.48 0.40
N SER A 93 16.53 -9.07 1.15
CA SER A 93 15.13 -8.66 1.11
C SER A 93 14.91 -7.36 1.87
N TRP A 94 14.19 -6.45 1.24
CA TRP A 94 13.76 -5.20 1.81
C TRP A 94 12.41 -5.36 2.50
N VAL A 95 12.33 -5.05 3.81
CA VAL A 95 11.13 -5.17 4.64
C VAL A 95 10.73 -3.78 5.13
N PRO A 96 9.87 -3.04 4.41
CA PRO A 96 9.48 -1.71 4.83
C PRO A 96 8.51 -1.75 6.01
N ILE A 97 8.72 -0.84 6.95
CA ILE A 97 7.86 -0.65 8.11
C ILE A 97 7.07 0.65 7.93
N ASN A 98 5.78 0.63 8.20
CA ASN A 98 4.97 1.83 8.28
C ASN A 98 5.38 2.66 9.50
N PRO A 99 5.81 3.93 9.36
CA PRO A 99 6.23 4.78 10.48
C PRO A 99 5.11 5.07 11.50
N ASP A 100 3.85 4.90 11.10
CA ASP A 100 2.71 5.10 11.98
C ASP A 100 2.40 3.88 12.87
N TYR A 101 3.07 2.73 12.65
CA TYR A 101 2.89 1.53 13.48
C TYR A 101 3.32 1.79 14.91
N ARG A 102 2.58 1.20 15.85
CA ARG A 102 2.96 1.16 17.27
C ARG A 102 3.92 -0.01 17.53
N ALA A 103 4.52 -0.01 18.74
CA ALA A 103 5.50 -1.04 19.11
C ALA A 103 4.98 -2.48 18.93
N PRO A 104 3.74 -2.86 19.34
CA PRO A 104 3.23 -4.22 19.12
C PRO A 104 3.11 -4.61 17.64
N GLU A 105 2.68 -3.69 16.77
CA GLU A 105 2.54 -3.94 15.33
C GLU A 105 3.91 -4.15 14.68
N THR A 106 4.87 -3.29 15.05
CA THR A 106 6.26 -3.39 14.58
C THR A 106 6.93 -4.64 15.14
N ALA A 107 6.71 -4.98 16.41
CA ALA A 107 7.22 -6.20 17.06
C ALA A 107 6.76 -7.45 16.34
N TYR A 108 5.47 -7.53 16.00
CA TYR A 108 4.93 -8.63 15.20
C TYR A 108 5.64 -8.75 13.84
N LEU A 109 5.80 -7.63 13.11
CA LEU A 109 6.48 -7.61 11.82
C LEU A 109 7.92 -8.11 11.95
N LEU A 110 8.66 -7.67 12.97
CA LEU A 110 10.04 -8.09 13.23
C LEU A 110 10.13 -9.59 13.57
N GLN A 111 9.16 -10.12 14.32
CA GLN A 111 9.08 -11.55 14.61
C GLN A 111 8.80 -12.37 13.36
N ASP A 112 7.76 -12.02 12.61
CA ASP A 112 7.29 -12.80 11.47
C ASP A 112 8.27 -12.74 10.30
N SER A 113 8.82 -11.55 9.99
CA SER A 113 9.79 -11.37 8.90
C SER A 113 11.15 -11.99 9.18
N ASN A 114 11.47 -12.24 10.45
CA ASN A 114 12.79 -12.67 10.89
C ASN A 114 13.92 -11.73 10.39
N ALA A 115 13.68 -10.40 10.37
CA ALA A 115 14.65 -9.43 9.92
C ALA A 115 15.97 -9.49 10.71
N ASP A 116 17.10 -9.33 10.01
CA ASP A 116 18.46 -9.44 10.55
C ASP A 116 19.01 -8.08 11.00
N LEU A 117 18.45 -7.00 10.49
CA LEU A 117 18.84 -5.62 10.76
C LEU A 117 17.62 -4.72 10.67
N VAL A 118 17.60 -3.65 11.46
CA VAL A 118 16.70 -2.51 11.25
C VAL A 118 17.52 -1.29 10.85
N VAL A 119 17.17 -0.65 9.74
CA VAL A 119 17.71 0.65 9.35
C VAL A 119 16.67 1.72 9.60
N THR A 120 17.05 2.76 10.34
CA THR A 120 16.14 3.87 10.71
C THR A 120 16.91 5.19 10.81
N VAL A 121 16.24 6.25 11.27
CA VAL A 121 16.79 7.56 11.59
C VAL A 121 16.76 7.80 13.11
N PRO A 122 17.57 8.74 13.63
CA PRO A 122 17.59 8.99 15.08
C PRO A 122 16.22 9.28 15.68
N GLU A 123 15.36 9.99 14.95
CA GLU A 123 14.03 10.42 15.36
C GLU A 123 13.05 9.25 15.58
N LEU A 124 13.27 8.12 14.91
CA LEU A 124 12.43 6.91 14.99
C LEU A 124 13.11 5.77 15.74
N ALA A 125 14.34 5.98 16.23
CA ALA A 125 15.13 4.92 16.86
C ALA A 125 14.51 4.37 18.16
N ASP A 126 13.88 5.22 18.95
CA ASP A 126 13.28 4.78 20.23
C ASP A 126 12.03 3.92 20.01
N GLN A 127 11.21 4.25 19.00
CA GLN A 127 10.09 3.41 18.56
C GLN A 127 10.56 1.99 18.18
N ILE A 128 11.69 1.88 17.48
CA ILE A 128 12.25 0.58 17.08
C ILE A 128 12.81 -0.18 18.29
N LYS A 129 13.48 0.48 19.23
CA LYS A 129 14.01 -0.17 20.45
C LYS A 129 12.89 -0.79 21.29
N GLU A 130 11.77 -0.07 21.43
CA GLU A 130 10.59 -0.57 22.12
C GLU A 130 10.04 -1.82 21.41
N ALA A 131 9.85 -1.75 20.09
CA ALA A 131 9.36 -2.87 19.29
C ALA A 131 10.30 -4.10 19.31
N ILE A 132 11.62 -3.90 19.26
CA ILE A 132 12.60 -4.98 19.39
C ILE A 132 12.47 -5.65 20.77
N THR A 133 12.36 -4.85 21.84
CA THR A 133 12.18 -5.37 23.20
C THR A 133 10.91 -6.21 23.29
N GLU A 134 9.80 -5.72 22.76
CA GLU A 134 8.51 -6.41 22.77
C GLU A 134 8.52 -7.68 21.93
N SER A 135 9.23 -7.65 20.81
CA SER A 135 9.39 -8.82 19.92
C SER A 135 10.17 -9.97 20.55
N GLY A 136 10.95 -9.72 21.61
CA GLY A 136 11.86 -10.69 22.22
C GLY A 136 13.04 -11.09 21.32
N ARG A 137 13.22 -10.43 20.19
CA ARG A 137 14.31 -10.71 19.23
C ARG A 137 15.55 -9.87 19.56
N LYS A 138 16.70 -10.38 19.12
CA LYS A 138 17.96 -9.62 19.07
C LYS A 138 18.17 -9.18 17.63
N VAL A 139 17.84 -7.93 17.34
CA VAL A 139 18.04 -7.31 16.01
C VAL A 139 18.84 -6.04 16.22
N GLU A 140 19.92 -5.88 15.44
CA GLU A 140 20.75 -4.68 15.49
C GLU A 140 20.05 -3.50 14.80
N ILE A 141 20.33 -2.30 15.25
CA ILE A 141 19.84 -1.05 14.67
C ILE A 141 20.99 -0.31 14.03
N SER A 142 20.84 0.10 12.77
CA SER A 142 21.73 1.03 12.10
C SER A 142 21.03 2.35 11.82
N LEU A 143 21.70 3.44 12.11
CA LEU A 143 21.18 4.76 11.77
C LEU A 143 21.65 5.15 10.36
N LEU A 144 20.72 5.62 9.55
CA LEU A 144 20.99 6.04 8.19
C LEU A 144 22.15 7.06 8.15
N GLY A 145 23.17 6.80 7.33
CA GLY A 145 24.37 7.64 7.20
C GLY A 145 25.48 7.37 8.23
N GLN A 146 25.29 6.46 9.21
CA GLN A 146 26.30 6.14 10.22
C GLN A 146 26.99 4.78 10.01
N GLY A 147 26.78 4.14 8.85
CA GLY A 147 27.25 2.79 8.57
C GLY A 147 26.27 1.72 9.03
N PHE A 148 26.66 0.45 8.88
CA PHE A 148 25.81 -0.69 9.23
C PHE A 148 26.43 -1.47 10.38
N ALA A 149 25.60 -1.91 11.32
CA ALA A 149 26.00 -2.84 12.38
C ALA A 149 26.43 -4.18 11.76
N GLU A 150 27.29 -4.92 12.45
CA GLU A 150 27.75 -6.22 11.97
C GLU A 150 26.57 -7.20 11.79
N ALA A 151 26.65 -7.99 10.72
CA ALA A 151 25.66 -9.00 10.42
C ALA A 151 25.60 -10.07 11.52
N PRO A 152 24.43 -10.71 11.73
CA PRO A 152 24.31 -11.84 12.62
C PRO A 152 25.21 -12.98 12.13
N ARG A 153 25.42 -14.01 12.99
CA ARG A 153 26.32 -15.15 12.70
C ARG A 153 25.95 -15.99 11.47
N GLN A 154 24.73 -15.85 10.96
CA GLN A 154 24.29 -16.55 9.75
C GLN A 154 24.99 -15.92 8.54
N ALA A 155 25.82 -16.71 7.85
CA ALA A 155 26.48 -16.26 6.64
C ALA A 155 25.48 -16.09 5.49
N PRO A 156 25.73 -15.12 4.56
CA PRO A 156 24.97 -15.05 3.32
C PRO A 156 25.08 -16.34 2.51
N TYR A 157 24.07 -16.60 1.66
CA TYR A 157 24.19 -17.67 0.67
C TYR A 157 25.34 -17.37 -0.31
N GLU A 158 26.07 -18.41 -0.70
CA GLU A 158 27.17 -18.28 -1.68
C GLU A 158 26.64 -18.03 -3.11
N SER A 159 25.37 -18.38 -3.37
CA SER A 159 24.75 -18.20 -4.68
C SER A 159 24.47 -16.73 -5.00
N GLU A 160 24.67 -16.34 -6.25
CA GLU A 160 24.26 -15.02 -6.74
C GLU A 160 22.72 -14.90 -6.75
N PRO A 161 22.18 -13.68 -6.53
CA PRO A 161 20.75 -13.43 -6.67
C PRO A 161 20.28 -13.74 -8.09
N HIS A 162 19.05 -14.27 -8.20
CA HIS A 162 18.37 -14.62 -9.45
C HIS A 162 16.97 -13.99 -9.49
N PRO A 163 16.25 -14.04 -10.62
CA PRO A 163 14.95 -13.35 -10.77
C PRO A 163 13.89 -13.70 -9.72
N GLN A 164 13.91 -14.93 -9.18
CA GLN A 164 12.98 -15.37 -8.14
C GLN A 164 13.50 -15.16 -6.72
N THR A 165 14.73 -14.68 -6.53
CA THR A 165 15.23 -14.29 -5.20
C THR A 165 14.29 -13.25 -4.59
N GLU A 166 13.99 -13.40 -3.30
CA GLU A 166 13.17 -12.46 -2.54
C GLU A 166 13.81 -11.06 -2.57
N ALA A 167 13.11 -10.09 -3.17
CA ALA A 167 13.53 -8.70 -3.25
C ALA A 167 12.87 -7.86 -2.17
N SER A 168 11.62 -8.13 -1.87
CA SER A 168 10.86 -7.43 -0.84
C SER A 168 9.89 -8.36 -0.13
N LEU A 169 9.61 -8.00 1.13
CA LEU A 169 8.56 -8.56 1.95
C LEU A 169 7.65 -7.45 2.42
N ILE A 170 6.51 -7.26 1.76
CA ILE A 170 5.53 -6.21 2.09
C ILE A 170 4.35 -6.81 2.85
N TYR A 171 4.05 -6.22 4.01
CA TYR A 171 2.93 -6.65 4.84
C TYR A 171 1.63 -6.02 4.39
N THR A 172 0.62 -6.86 4.14
CA THR A 172 -0.75 -6.45 3.81
C THR A 172 -1.68 -6.76 4.97
N SER A 173 -2.68 -5.90 5.17
CA SER A 173 -3.76 -6.17 6.13
C SER A 173 -4.56 -7.38 5.64
N GLY A 174 -4.27 -8.55 6.21
CA GLY A 174 -4.97 -9.78 5.89
C GLY A 174 -6.46 -9.74 6.28
N THR A 175 -7.27 -10.50 5.56
CA THR A 175 -8.72 -10.62 5.85
C THR A 175 -9.02 -11.47 7.10
N THR A 176 -8.00 -12.07 7.73
CA THR A 176 -8.13 -13.06 8.80
C THR A 176 -7.47 -12.66 10.12
N GLY A 177 -7.13 -11.39 10.32
CA GLY A 177 -6.52 -10.89 11.55
C GLY A 177 -5.18 -10.21 11.32
N ARG A 178 -4.05 -10.85 11.68
CA ARG A 178 -2.73 -10.22 11.59
C ARG A 178 -2.27 -10.01 10.15
N PRO A 179 -1.50 -8.94 9.86
CA PRO A 179 -0.93 -8.70 8.54
C PRO A 179 -0.09 -9.89 8.06
N LYS A 180 -0.16 -10.19 6.75
CA LYS A 180 0.64 -11.25 6.11
C LYS A 180 1.72 -10.63 5.25
N GLY A 181 2.95 -11.15 5.34
CA GLY A 181 4.06 -10.75 4.49
C GLY A 181 3.94 -11.36 3.10
N CYS A 182 3.78 -10.52 2.08
CA CYS A 182 3.81 -10.91 0.67
C CYS A 182 5.27 -10.99 0.20
N ILE A 183 5.71 -12.17 -0.21
CA ILE A 183 7.06 -12.39 -0.74
C ILE A 183 7.08 -12.01 -2.22
N MET A 184 7.90 -11.04 -2.59
CA MET A 184 8.06 -10.58 -3.97
C MET A 184 9.49 -10.80 -4.44
N GLY A 185 9.63 -11.44 -5.62
CA GLY A 185 10.92 -11.65 -6.26
C GLY A 185 11.33 -10.46 -7.13
N HIS A 186 12.58 -10.46 -7.58
CA HIS A 186 13.12 -9.43 -8.49
C HIS A 186 12.31 -9.35 -9.79
N GLU A 187 11.95 -10.51 -10.37
CA GLU A 187 11.14 -10.56 -11.60
C GLU A 187 9.77 -9.91 -11.41
N TYR A 188 9.12 -10.19 -10.27
CA TYR A 188 7.82 -9.62 -9.93
C TYR A 188 7.86 -8.10 -9.94
N GLU A 189 8.84 -7.50 -9.25
CA GLU A 189 8.92 -6.04 -9.11
C GLU A 189 9.26 -5.34 -10.42
N LEU A 190 10.21 -5.89 -11.18
CA LEU A 190 10.56 -5.37 -12.51
C LEU A 190 9.37 -5.48 -13.46
N MET A 191 8.64 -6.60 -13.42
CA MET A 191 7.45 -6.81 -14.24
C MET A 191 6.36 -5.79 -13.89
N MET A 192 6.13 -5.51 -12.60
CA MET A 192 5.12 -4.53 -12.18
C MET A 192 5.40 -3.13 -12.73
N GLY A 193 6.65 -2.67 -12.64
CA GLY A 193 7.05 -1.38 -13.22
C GLY A 193 6.91 -1.35 -14.75
N HIS A 194 7.32 -2.42 -15.44
CA HIS A 194 7.17 -2.53 -16.88
C HIS A 194 5.69 -2.56 -17.32
N GLU A 195 4.83 -3.26 -16.59
CA GLU A 195 3.39 -3.28 -16.86
C GLU A 195 2.79 -1.88 -16.79
N TYR A 196 3.13 -1.10 -15.78
CA TYR A 196 2.66 0.26 -15.67
C TYR A 196 3.23 1.17 -16.76
N ALA A 197 4.54 1.14 -16.98
CA ALA A 197 5.19 1.95 -18.02
C ALA A 197 4.65 1.67 -19.44
N ASN A 198 4.14 0.46 -19.69
CA ASN A 198 3.64 0.02 -20.99
C ASN A 198 2.10 -0.10 -21.04
N CYS A 199 1.36 0.48 -20.12
CA CYS A 199 -0.10 0.52 -20.17
C CYS A 199 -0.60 1.19 -21.44
N GLY A 200 0.07 2.24 -21.91
CA GLY A 200 -0.33 2.99 -23.11
C GLY A 200 -1.61 3.81 -22.89
N GLY A 201 -2.31 4.11 -24.00
CA GLY A 201 -3.51 4.93 -23.94
C GLY A 201 -3.24 6.31 -23.34
N ARG A 202 -4.09 6.76 -22.41
CA ARG A 202 -3.96 8.07 -21.74
C ARG A 202 -2.80 8.17 -20.75
N ILE A 203 -2.17 7.04 -20.38
CA ILE A 203 -1.03 6.99 -19.44
C ILE A 203 0.25 6.50 -20.13
N ALA A 204 0.45 6.88 -21.37
CA ALA A 204 1.68 6.58 -22.10
C ALA A 204 2.83 7.43 -21.57
N PHE A 205 3.87 6.76 -21.01
CA PHE A 205 5.10 7.43 -20.61
C PHE A 205 5.91 7.87 -21.82
N GLU A 206 6.35 9.12 -21.83
CA GLU A 206 7.37 9.61 -22.74
C GLU A 206 8.76 9.38 -22.11
N PRO A 207 9.59 8.48 -22.68
CA PRO A 207 10.86 8.14 -22.06
C PRO A 207 11.77 9.34 -21.81
N GLY A 208 12.32 9.45 -20.61
CA GLY A 208 13.26 10.48 -20.21
C GLY A 208 12.64 11.83 -19.85
N THR A 209 11.33 12.00 -19.95
CA THR A 209 10.71 13.31 -19.78
C THR A 209 9.76 13.40 -18.59
N GLU A 210 9.16 12.27 -18.15
CA GLU A 210 8.14 12.33 -17.12
C GLU A 210 8.70 12.62 -15.74
N ARG A 211 7.99 13.45 -15.01
CA ARG A 211 8.23 13.79 -13.60
C ARG A 211 6.97 13.46 -12.81
N VAL A 212 7.02 12.37 -12.04
CA VAL A 212 5.84 11.81 -11.40
C VAL A 212 5.77 12.21 -9.93
N TYR A 213 4.81 13.06 -9.59
CA TYR A 213 4.54 13.48 -8.22
C TYR A 213 3.71 12.41 -7.50
N CYS A 214 4.26 11.80 -6.45
CA CYS A 214 3.62 10.73 -5.72
C CYS A 214 3.72 10.95 -4.20
N PRO A 215 2.65 11.42 -3.54
CA PRO A 215 2.61 11.60 -2.08
C PRO A 215 2.26 10.33 -1.32
N LEU A 216 2.15 9.20 -2.03
CA LEU A 216 1.77 7.93 -1.42
C LEU A 216 2.95 7.32 -0.65
N PRO A 217 2.67 6.54 0.42
CA PRO A 217 3.72 5.98 1.25
C PRO A 217 4.66 5.03 0.51
N LEU A 218 5.97 5.19 0.72
CA LEU A 218 7.00 4.32 0.13
C LEU A 218 7.05 2.91 0.75
N PHE A 219 6.35 2.65 1.83
CA PHE A 219 6.21 1.30 2.38
C PHE A 219 5.09 0.49 1.73
N HIS A 220 4.38 1.06 0.76
CA HIS A 220 3.37 0.37 -0.06
C HIS A 220 3.87 0.11 -1.49
N VAL A 221 3.32 -0.96 -2.09
CA VAL A 221 3.66 -1.43 -3.43
C VAL A 221 3.48 -0.37 -4.52
N ASN A 222 2.49 0.53 -4.40
CA ASN A 222 2.22 1.55 -5.41
C ASN A 222 3.42 2.47 -5.63
N ALA A 223 3.92 3.14 -4.58
CA ALA A 223 4.98 4.15 -4.70
C ALA A 223 6.38 3.53 -4.82
N ALA A 224 6.64 2.42 -4.10
CA ALA A 224 7.97 1.83 -3.99
C ALA A 224 8.27 0.72 -5.01
N ILE A 225 7.26 0.21 -5.72
CA ILE A 225 7.43 -0.85 -6.71
C ILE A 225 6.80 -0.44 -8.03
N LEU A 226 5.46 -0.32 -8.10
CA LEU A 226 4.75 0.00 -9.34
C LEU A 226 5.32 1.25 -10.01
N LEU A 227 5.28 2.38 -9.31
CA LEU A 227 5.78 3.65 -9.82
C LEU A 227 7.30 3.66 -9.95
N PHE A 228 8.01 3.23 -8.90
CA PHE A 228 9.47 3.33 -8.87
C PHE A 228 10.14 2.60 -10.03
N PHE A 229 9.73 1.38 -10.33
CA PHE A 229 10.28 0.63 -11.46
C PHE A 229 9.75 1.10 -12.82
N ALA A 230 8.55 1.70 -12.90
CA ALA A 230 8.09 2.36 -14.12
C ALA A 230 8.96 3.58 -14.45
N VAL A 231 9.21 4.44 -13.46
CA VAL A 231 10.12 5.59 -13.58
C VAL A 231 11.51 5.14 -14.01
N MET A 232 12.05 4.12 -13.35
CA MET A 232 13.37 3.57 -13.67
C MET A 232 13.43 3.04 -15.12
N SER A 233 12.40 2.31 -15.56
CA SER A 233 12.37 1.70 -16.91
C SER A 233 12.27 2.72 -18.02
N THR A 234 11.72 3.89 -17.76
CA THR A 234 11.51 4.96 -18.73
C THR A 234 12.55 6.08 -18.66
N GLY A 235 13.50 6.03 -17.70
CA GLY A 235 14.49 7.09 -17.49
C GLY A 235 13.87 8.39 -16.96
N SER A 236 12.74 8.30 -16.29
CA SER A 236 11.92 9.39 -15.73
C SER A 236 12.34 9.74 -14.29
N CYS A 237 11.63 10.67 -13.63
CA CYS A 237 11.90 11.14 -12.28
C CYS A 237 10.70 10.91 -11.35
N GLN A 238 10.92 10.29 -10.19
CA GLN A 238 9.91 10.24 -9.12
C GLN A 238 10.10 11.41 -8.15
N ILE A 239 9.08 12.23 -7.98
CA ILE A 239 9.02 13.31 -7.00
C ILE A 239 8.35 12.76 -5.74
N ILE A 240 9.06 12.82 -4.63
CA ILE A 240 8.70 12.21 -3.35
C ILE A 240 8.42 13.31 -2.32
N PRO A 241 7.21 13.84 -2.19
CA PRO A 241 6.85 14.63 -1.02
C PRO A 241 6.77 13.73 0.22
N GLU A 242 6.92 14.32 1.40
CA GLU A 242 6.81 13.58 2.65
C GLU A 242 5.45 12.87 2.79
N ARG A 243 4.38 13.58 2.45
CA ARG A 243 2.99 13.10 2.48
C ARG A 243 2.09 14.01 1.67
N PHE A 244 0.86 13.61 1.47
CA PHE A 244 -0.15 14.52 0.93
C PHE A 244 -0.41 15.68 1.88
N ARG A 245 -0.32 16.92 1.36
CA ARG A 245 -0.71 18.16 2.05
C ARG A 245 -1.52 19.03 1.10
N ARG A 246 -2.78 19.25 1.44
CA ARG A 246 -3.72 20.04 0.67
C ARG A 246 -3.15 21.39 0.21
N THR A 247 -2.57 22.14 1.14
CA THR A 247 -2.03 23.49 0.91
C THR A 247 -0.72 23.52 0.12
N ALA A 248 -0.04 22.37 -0.02
CA ALA A 248 1.23 22.26 -0.72
C ALA A 248 1.09 21.65 -2.13
N TRP A 249 0.05 20.85 -2.37
CA TRP A 249 -0.16 20.02 -3.56
C TRP A 249 0.13 20.77 -4.87
N TRP A 250 -0.63 21.77 -5.20
CA TRP A 250 -0.49 22.48 -6.49
C TRP A 250 0.82 23.25 -6.59
N ARG A 251 1.23 23.89 -5.49
CA ARG A 251 2.51 24.60 -5.42
C ARG A 251 3.70 23.65 -5.70
N GLU A 252 3.69 22.47 -5.10
CA GLU A 252 4.76 21.47 -5.30
C GLU A 252 4.72 20.91 -6.71
N ILE A 253 3.57 20.49 -7.21
CA ILE A 253 3.37 20.01 -8.58
C ILE A 253 3.93 21.02 -9.60
N THR A 254 3.54 22.28 -9.48
CA THR A 254 3.98 23.34 -10.40
C THR A 254 5.47 23.62 -10.29
N LYS A 255 5.99 23.80 -9.06
CA LYS A 255 7.43 24.09 -8.84
C LYS A 255 8.34 22.94 -9.25
N MET A 256 7.93 21.71 -9.02
CA MET A 256 8.66 20.52 -9.43
C MET A 256 8.46 20.16 -10.90
N ARG A 257 7.61 20.90 -11.62
CA ARG A 257 7.26 20.66 -13.03
C ARG A 257 6.78 19.22 -13.23
N ALA A 258 5.91 18.76 -12.34
CA ALA A 258 5.35 17.42 -12.43
C ALA A 258 4.47 17.31 -13.68
N THR A 259 4.66 16.22 -14.44
CA THR A 259 3.90 15.91 -15.65
C THR A 259 2.86 14.84 -15.39
N VAL A 260 3.01 14.11 -14.28
CA VAL A 260 2.12 13.04 -13.83
C VAL A 260 1.91 13.16 -12.33
N ALA A 261 0.72 12.80 -11.84
CA ALA A 261 0.45 12.72 -10.41
C ALA A 261 -0.15 11.35 -10.04
N HIS A 262 0.17 10.86 -8.83
CA HIS A 262 -0.52 9.74 -8.21
C HIS A 262 -1.47 10.25 -7.13
N TYR A 263 -2.65 9.64 -7.05
CA TYR A 263 -3.66 9.98 -6.05
C TYR A 263 -4.27 8.74 -5.38
N LEU A 264 -4.99 8.97 -4.31
CA LEU A 264 -6.00 8.08 -3.74
C LEU A 264 -7.34 8.81 -3.79
N GLY A 265 -8.44 8.08 -3.82
CA GLY A 265 -9.79 8.64 -3.94
C GLY A 265 -10.07 9.77 -2.96
N ILE A 266 -9.56 9.68 -1.73
CA ILE A 266 -9.69 10.72 -0.70
C ILE A 266 -9.05 12.07 -1.08
N ILE A 267 -8.05 12.09 -1.94
CA ILE A 267 -7.36 13.33 -2.36
C ILE A 267 -8.28 14.17 -3.25
N ILE A 268 -9.10 13.53 -4.07
CA ILE A 268 -9.93 14.20 -5.07
C ILE A 268 -10.98 15.13 -4.44
N PRO A 269 -11.84 14.69 -3.50
CA PRO A 269 -12.78 15.59 -2.85
C PRO A 269 -12.09 16.71 -2.06
N VAL A 270 -10.93 16.45 -1.46
CA VAL A 270 -10.16 17.47 -0.73
C VAL A 270 -9.69 18.58 -1.68
N LEU A 271 -9.21 18.23 -2.89
CA LEU A 271 -8.80 19.21 -3.90
C LEU A 271 -10.00 19.93 -4.52
N MET A 272 -11.11 19.23 -4.74
CA MET A 272 -12.34 19.83 -5.26
C MET A 272 -12.98 20.86 -4.32
N ASN A 273 -12.81 20.67 -3.01
CA ASN A 273 -13.31 21.60 -1.98
C ASN A 273 -12.44 22.85 -1.80
N GLU A 274 -11.24 22.90 -2.41
CA GLU A 274 -10.46 24.15 -2.42
C GLU A 274 -11.12 25.18 -3.34
N PRO A 275 -11.07 26.48 -3.01
CA PRO A 275 -11.51 27.54 -3.91
C PRO A 275 -10.79 27.44 -5.26
N GLU A 276 -11.49 27.80 -6.35
CA GLU A 276 -10.84 27.94 -7.65
C GLU A 276 -9.73 29.00 -7.58
N GLY A 277 -8.60 28.72 -8.23
CA GLY A 277 -7.42 29.57 -8.16
C GLY A 277 -6.53 29.48 -9.38
N GLU A 278 -5.46 30.27 -9.36
CA GLU A 278 -4.48 30.31 -10.45
C GLU A 278 -3.83 28.95 -10.73
N TRP A 279 -3.75 28.09 -9.71
CA TRP A 279 -3.11 26.78 -9.80
C TRP A 279 -3.92 25.75 -10.58
N ASP A 280 -5.23 25.95 -10.75
CA ASP A 280 -6.12 24.94 -11.37
C ASP A 280 -5.72 24.60 -12.80
N LYS A 281 -5.08 25.57 -13.52
CA LYS A 281 -4.69 25.39 -14.93
C LYS A 281 -3.25 25.81 -15.25
N THR A 282 -2.41 26.11 -14.24
CA THR A 282 -1.03 26.56 -14.46
C THR A 282 0.02 25.48 -14.25
N HIS A 283 -0.38 24.22 -14.13
CA HIS A 283 0.49 23.06 -14.00
C HIS A 283 0.78 22.38 -15.36
N SER A 284 1.75 21.44 -15.36
CA SER A 284 2.13 20.66 -16.54
C SER A 284 1.63 19.23 -16.49
N VAL A 285 0.70 18.89 -15.58
CA VAL A 285 0.18 17.53 -15.42
C VAL A 285 -0.59 17.12 -16.66
N LYS A 286 -0.21 16.00 -17.26
CA LYS A 286 -0.83 15.40 -18.44
C LYS A 286 -1.94 14.43 -18.08
N TRP A 287 -1.76 13.71 -16.95
CA TRP A 287 -2.69 12.73 -16.40
C TRP A 287 -2.35 12.39 -14.95
N ALA A 288 -3.32 11.85 -14.23
CA ALA A 288 -3.08 11.30 -12.91
C ALA A 288 -3.60 9.86 -12.80
N VAL A 289 -2.94 9.04 -11.95
CA VAL A 289 -3.29 7.65 -11.72
C VAL A 289 -3.60 7.41 -10.25
N GLY A 290 -4.67 6.70 -9.99
CA GLY A 290 -5.07 6.34 -8.64
C GLY A 290 -6.23 5.36 -8.62
N ALA A 291 -6.85 5.24 -7.46
CA ALA A 291 -8.01 4.37 -7.26
C ALA A 291 -9.01 4.99 -6.29
N GLY A 292 -10.30 4.75 -6.53
CA GLY A 292 -11.37 5.08 -5.62
C GLY A 292 -11.91 6.51 -5.75
N VAL A 293 -11.83 7.11 -6.95
CA VAL A 293 -12.50 8.40 -7.19
C VAL A 293 -14.02 8.19 -7.17
N GLU A 294 -14.73 9.08 -6.45
CA GLU A 294 -16.18 9.07 -6.48
C GLU A 294 -16.70 9.41 -7.88
N PRO A 295 -17.63 8.62 -8.46
CA PRO A 295 -18.15 8.85 -9.79
C PRO A 295 -18.63 10.27 -10.04
N THR A 296 -19.32 10.86 -9.08
CA THR A 296 -19.85 12.24 -9.18
C THR A 296 -18.79 13.33 -9.24
N LEU A 297 -17.55 13.03 -8.86
CA LEU A 297 -16.44 13.98 -8.86
C LEU A 297 -15.49 13.79 -10.05
N HIS A 298 -15.55 12.63 -10.73
CA HIS A 298 -14.56 12.25 -11.74
C HIS A 298 -14.53 13.25 -12.91
N GLY A 299 -15.65 13.40 -13.63
CA GLY A 299 -15.75 14.34 -14.75
C GLY A 299 -15.56 15.78 -14.32
N ALA A 300 -16.16 16.18 -13.18
CA ALA A 300 -16.01 17.54 -12.65
C ALA A 300 -14.55 17.90 -12.33
N PHE A 301 -13.75 16.94 -11.85
CA PHE A 301 -12.32 17.13 -11.62
C PHE A 301 -11.56 17.32 -12.94
N GLU A 302 -11.81 16.46 -13.94
CA GLU A 302 -11.17 16.56 -15.26
C GLU A 302 -11.48 17.91 -15.93
N ASP A 303 -12.72 18.39 -15.82
CA ASP A 303 -13.15 19.69 -16.35
C ASP A 303 -12.45 20.87 -15.65
N ARG A 304 -12.37 20.82 -14.32
CA ARG A 304 -11.76 21.86 -13.52
C ARG A 304 -10.27 21.97 -13.75
N PHE A 305 -9.54 20.84 -13.66
CA PHE A 305 -8.08 20.84 -13.68
C PHE A 305 -7.47 20.57 -15.06
N GLY A 306 -8.23 20.05 -16.02
CA GLY A 306 -7.84 19.94 -17.42
C GLY A 306 -6.96 18.76 -17.76
N PHE A 307 -6.94 17.70 -16.93
CA PHE A 307 -6.25 16.44 -17.22
C PHE A 307 -7.06 15.22 -16.72
N PRO A 308 -6.90 14.06 -17.36
CA PRO A 308 -7.65 12.86 -17.00
C PRO A 308 -7.20 12.24 -15.69
N LEU A 309 -8.17 11.80 -14.89
CA LEU A 309 -7.99 10.85 -13.79
C LEU A 309 -8.12 9.42 -14.33
N ILE A 310 -7.12 8.60 -14.11
CA ILE A 310 -7.12 7.22 -14.56
C ILE A 310 -7.29 6.30 -13.36
N GLU A 311 -8.47 5.68 -13.28
CA GLU A 311 -8.76 4.67 -12.28
C GLU A 311 -7.98 3.38 -12.60
N VAL A 312 -7.31 2.86 -11.59
CA VAL A 312 -6.58 1.60 -11.67
C VAL A 312 -7.01 0.65 -10.55
N TRP A 313 -6.96 -0.62 -10.85
CA TRP A 313 -7.02 -1.66 -9.86
C TRP A 313 -5.67 -2.39 -9.79
N GLY A 314 -5.22 -2.67 -8.59
CA GLY A 314 -4.03 -3.46 -8.32
C GLY A 314 -3.98 -3.91 -6.87
N MET A 315 -3.19 -4.92 -6.61
CA MET A 315 -2.97 -5.45 -5.27
C MET A 315 -1.52 -5.93 -5.11
N THR A 316 -1.10 -6.10 -3.86
CA THR A 316 0.27 -6.49 -3.55
C THR A 316 0.62 -7.90 -4.04
N GLU A 317 -0.36 -8.76 -4.20
CA GLU A 317 -0.19 -10.15 -4.63
C GLU A 317 -0.02 -10.31 -6.15
N MET A 318 -0.34 -9.26 -6.94
CA MET A 318 -0.30 -9.32 -8.41
C MET A 318 0.43 -8.13 -9.01
N CYS A 319 1.45 -8.38 -9.83
CA CYS A 319 2.19 -7.32 -10.50
C CYS A 319 1.41 -6.65 -11.64
N ARG A 320 0.32 -7.27 -12.09
CA ARG A 320 -0.49 -6.76 -13.19
C ARG A 320 -1.65 -5.92 -12.66
N ILE A 321 -1.90 -4.82 -13.38
CA ILE A 321 -2.97 -3.88 -13.03
C ILE A 321 -4.04 -3.86 -14.12
N LEU A 322 -5.28 -3.57 -13.73
CA LEU A 322 -6.30 -3.05 -14.63
C LEU A 322 -6.25 -1.53 -14.61
N ALA A 323 -6.42 -0.89 -15.75
CA ALA A 323 -6.40 0.57 -15.85
C ALA A 323 -7.45 1.03 -16.88
N ASN A 324 -8.27 2.00 -16.49
CA ASN A 324 -9.28 2.61 -17.35
C ASN A 324 -8.65 3.70 -18.24
N CYS A 325 -7.57 3.34 -18.97
CA CYS A 325 -6.73 4.28 -19.70
C CYS A 325 -6.94 4.26 -21.23
N HIS A 326 -7.68 3.28 -21.77
CA HIS A 326 -7.96 3.15 -23.19
C HIS A 326 -9.39 3.57 -23.53
N GLU A 327 -9.56 4.26 -24.65
CA GLU A 327 -10.89 4.68 -25.11
C GLU A 327 -11.74 3.47 -25.60
N PRO A 328 -13.06 3.50 -25.44
CA PRO A 328 -13.79 4.49 -24.65
C PRO A 328 -13.58 4.28 -23.14
N ARG A 329 -13.07 5.31 -22.45
CA ARG A 329 -13.03 5.33 -20.98
C ARG A 329 -14.45 5.46 -20.43
N GLN A 330 -14.65 4.92 -19.24
CA GLN A 330 -15.91 5.03 -18.50
C GLN A 330 -15.69 5.96 -17.30
N ILE A 331 -15.80 7.27 -17.52
CA ILE A 331 -15.79 8.28 -16.45
C ILE A 331 -17.15 8.33 -15.74
N ASP A 332 -17.21 8.90 -14.57
CA ASP A 332 -18.42 8.98 -13.73
C ASP A 332 -19.00 7.59 -13.38
N THR A 333 -18.14 6.57 -13.38
CA THR A 333 -18.46 5.20 -13.02
C THR A 333 -17.37 4.63 -12.12
N ARG A 334 -17.56 3.39 -11.63
CA ARG A 334 -16.52 2.65 -10.89
C ARG A 334 -15.70 1.72 -11.81
N ALA A 335 -15.51 2.09 -13.06
CA ALA A 335 -14.74 1.31 -14.04
C ALA A 335 -13.24 1.32 -13.70
N ILE A 336 -12.67 0.14 -13.57
CA ILE A 336 -11.23 -0.06 -13.26
C ILE A 336 -10.41 -0.51 -14.46
N GLY A 337 -11.04 -0.68 -15.62
CA GLY A 337 -10.35 -1.02 -16.87
C GLY A 337 -10.69 -2.38 -17.44
N ARG A 338 -10.05 -2.70 -18.59
CA ARG A 338 -10.21 -3.97 -19.28
C ARG A 338 -8.96 -4.84 -19.09
N PRO A 339 -9.12 -6.17 -18.97
CA PRO A 339 -7.98 -7.09 -19.03
C PRO A 339 -7.15 -6.88 -20.30
N ARG A 340 -5.83 -6.96 -20.14
CA ARG A 340 -4.87 -6.85 -21.25
C ARG A 340 -4.20 -8.20 -21.50
N PRO A 341 -3.57 -8.42 -22.68
CA PRO A 341 -2.83 -9.66 -22.93
C PRO A 341 -1.89 -10.03 -21.79
N GLY A 342 -1.94 -11.28 -21.34
CA GLY A 342 -1.19 -11.77 -20.20
C GLY A 342 -1.89 -11.54 -18.84
N LEU A 343 -3.19 -11.24 -18.87
CA LEU A 343 -4.05 -11.22 -17.69
C LEU A 343 -5.43 -11.76 -18.05
N ASP A 344 -5.69 -13.03 -17.73
CA ASP A 344 -7.03 -13.61 -17.78
C ASP A 344 -7.81 -13.14 -16.54
N VAL A 345 -9.05 -12.69 -16.74
CA VAL A 345 -9.97 -12.27 -15.66
C VAL A 345 -11.31 -12.96 -15.86
N LYS A 346 -11.89 -13.44 -14.76
CA LYS A 346 -13.26 -13.95 -14.68
C LYS A 346 -13.98 -13.32 -13.50
N VAL A 347 -15.31 -13.29 -13.59
CA VAL A 347 -16.19 -12.96 -12.46
C VAL A 347 -16.95 -14.24 -12.09
N VAL A 348 -16.80 -14.68 -10.84
CA VAL A 348 -17.33 -15.97 -10.39
C VAL A 348 -18.25 -15.85 -9.19
N ASP A 349 -19.16 -16.82 -9.04
CA ASP A 349 -20.02 -16.97 -7.86
C ASP A 349 -19.28 -17.68 -6.71
N SER A 350 -19.99 -17.97 -5.63
CA SER A 350 -19.46 -18.67 -4.44
C SER A 350 -19.05 -20.14 -4.70
N ASN A 351 -19.37 -20.71 -5.87
CA ASN A 351 -19.00 -22.04 -6.28
C ASN A 351 -17.89 -22.04 -7.36
N ASP A 352 -17.25 -20.88 -7.58
CA ASP A 352 -16.24 -20.63 -8.60
C ASP A 352 -16.76 -20.80 -10.06
N ALA A 353 -18.09 -20.78 -10.25
CA ALA A 353 -18.73 -20.77 -11.56
C ALA A 353 -18.79 -19.36 -12.13
N GLU A 354 -18.41 -19.19 -13.42
CA GLU A 354 -18.45 -17.90 -14.10
C GLU A 354 -19.89 -17.37 -14.19
N VAL A 355 -20.12 -16.13 -13.72
CA VAL A 355 -21.43 -15.49 -13.78
C VAL A 355 -21.68 -14.81 -15.13
N PRO A 356 -22.93 -14.63 -15.57
CA PRO A 356 -23.26 -13.87 -16.76
C PRO A 356 -22.73 -12.43 -16.71
N ARG A 357 -22.43 -11.85 -17.89
CA ARG A 357 -22.02 -10.45 -17.98
C ARG A 357 -23.02 -9.52 -17.31
N GLY A 358 -22.50 -8.51 -16.59
CA GLY A 358 -23.31 -7.57 -15.83
C GLY A 358 -23.74 -8.06 -14.44
N GLN A 359 -23.60 -9.35 -14.13
CA GLN A 359 -23.87 -9.87 -12.79
C GLN A 359 -22.66 -9.68 -11.86
N PRO A 360 -22.90 -9.33 -10.58
CA PRO A 360 -21.81 -9.21 -9.61
C PRO A 360 -21.30 -10.58 -9.18
N GLY A 361 -19.98 -10.66 -8.96
CA GLY A 361 -19.30 -11.84 -8.44
C GLY A 361 -17.86 -11.51 -8.04
N GLU A 362 -17.13 -12.47 -7.50
CA GLU A 362 -15.72 -12.31 -7.16
C GLU A 362 -14.88 -12.21 -8.43
N MET A 363 -14.00 -11.21 -8.48
CA MET A 363 -12.97 -11.14 -9.51
C MET A 363 -11.88 -12.16 -9.22
N VAL A 364 -11.67 -13.10 -10.15
CA VAL A 364 -10.54 -14.02 -10.12
C VAL A 364 -9.67 -13.80 -11.34
N LEU A 365 -8.35 -13.96 -11.17
CA LEU A 365 -7.41 -13.66 -12.23
C LEU A 365 -6.20 -14.59 -12.26
N ARG A 366 -5.53 -14.66 -13.39
CA ARG A 366 -4.27 -15.38 -13.59
C ARG A 366 -3.53 -14.82 -14.80
N HIS A 367 -2.25 -15.15 -14.95
CA HIS A 367 -1.50 -14.78 -16.13
C HIS A 367 -2.03 -15.47 -17.40
N SER A 368 -2.08 -16.80 -17.39
CA SER A 368 -2.65 -17.65 -18.46
C SER A 368 -2.94 -19.05 -17.90
N LYS A 369 -3.52 -19.92 -18.72
CA LYS A 369 -3.74 -21.31 -18.32
C LYS A 369 -2.42 -22.09 -18.12
N GLU A 370 -1.42 -21.82 -18.96
CA GLU A 370 -0.12 -22.51 -18.97
C GLU A 370 0.79 -22.04 -17.84
N THR A 371 0.70 -20.76 -17.49
CA THR A 371 1.56 -20.13 -16.46
C THR A 371 0.72 -19.26 -15.52
N PRO A 372 -0.20 -19.85 -14.73
CA PRO A 372 -1.21 -19.09 -13.98
C PRO A 372 -0.59 -18.11 -12.97
N ARG A 373 0.49 -18.51 -12.32
CA ARG A 373 1.14 -17.72 -11.25
C ARG A 373 2.24 -16.76 -11.76
N ARG A 374 2.45 -16.64 -13.06
CA ARG A 374 3.46 -15.72 -13.59
C ARG A 374 3.07 -14.27 -13.32
N GLY A 375 3.97 -13.51 -12.69
CA GLY A 375 3.69 -12.14 -12.27
C GLY A 375 2.80 -12.04 -11.03
N ALA A 376 2.65 -13.13 -10.29
CA ALA A 376 2.12 -13.13 -8.95
C ALA A 376 3.27 -13.13 -7.93
N PHE A 377 2.96 -12.76 -6.69
CA PHE A 377 3.86 -12.92 -5.55
C PHE A 377 4.26 -14.39 -5.35
N SER A 378 5.36 -14.64 -4.66
CA SER A 378 5.82 -16.01 -4.40
C SER A 378 4.97 -16.75 -3.36
N GLY A 379 4.22 -16.01 -2.54
CA GLY A 379 3.34 -16.51 -1.50
C GLY A 379 3.34 -15.64 -0.25
N TYR A 380 2.52 -16.01 0.71
CA TYR A 380 2.50 -15.40 2.03
C TYR A 380 3.54 -16.05 2.94
N LEU A 381 4.43 -15.27 3.52
CA LEU A 381 5.46 -15.76 4.45
C LEU A 381 4.81 -16.51 5.61
N ASN A 382 5.32 -17.68 5.94
CA ASN A 382 4.83 -18.55 7.02
C ASN A 382 3.35 -19.02 6.87
N HIS A 383 2.69 -18.74 5.72
CA HIS A 383 1.29 -19.09 5.49
C HIS A 383 1.08 -19.83 4.15
N PRO A 384 1.67 -21.03 3.94
CA PRO A 384 1.51 -21.76 2.68
C PRO A 384 0.06 -22.13 2.38
N ASP A 385 -0.72 -22.52 3.40
CA ASP A 385 -2.13 -22.88 3.21
C ASP A 385 -2.95 -21.68 2.71
N ALA A 386 -2.72 -20.48 3.25
CA ALA A 386 -3.38 -19.27 2.79
C ALA A 386 -2.97 -18.90 1.36
N THR A 387 -1.73 -19.23 0.97
CA THR A 387 -1.25 -19.05 -0.40
C THR A 387 -2.00 -19.96 -1.36
N GLU A 388 -2.11 -21.24 -1.04
CA GLU A 388 -2.82 -22.23 -1.88
C GLU A 388 -4.34 -21.95 -1.92
N ASP A 389 -4.94 -21.53 -0.80
CA ASP A 389 -6.36 -21.13 -0.78
C ASP A 389 -6.64 -19.93 -1.71
N ALA A 390 -5.73 -18.95 -1.73
CA ALA A 390 -5.84 -17.82 -2.65
C ALA A 390 -5.73 -18.23 -4.13
N TRP A 391 -5.13 -19.39 -4.43
CA TRP A 391 -4.94 -19.94 -5.78
C TRP A 391 -5.84 -21.13 -6.11
N ARG A 392 -6.95 -21.32 -5.38
CA ARG A 392 -7.86 -22.44 -5.62
C ARG A 392 -8.39 -22.43 -7.05
N GLY A 393 -8.58 -23.61 -7.62
CA GLY A 393 -9.05 -23.78 -8.99
C GLY A 393 -8.08 -23.29 -10.09
N GLY A 394 -6.81 -22.92 -9.73
CA GLY A 394 -5.83 -22.38 -10.67
C GLY A 394 -6.06 -20.91 -11.04
N TRP A 395 -6.86 -20.21 -10.24
CA TRP A 395 -7.13 -18.78 -10.31
C TRP A 395 -6.79 -18.10 -8.99
N PHE A 396 -6.28 -16.89 -9.07
CA PHE A 396 -6.06 -16.07 -7.89
C PHE A 396 -7.36 -15.37 -7.50
N HIS A 397 -7.83 -15.61 -6.29
CA HIS A 397 -9.03 -15.03 -5.69
C HIS A 397 -8.70 -13.70 -5.04
N THR A 398 -9.24 -12.61 -5.60
CA THR A 398 -8.90 -11.26 -5.14
C THR A 398 -9.64 -10.84 -3.88
N GLY A 399 -10.79 -11.46 -3.61
CA GLY A 399 -11.74 -11.03 -2.59
C GLY A 399 -12.48 -9.73 -2.95
N ASP A 400 -12.35 -9.22 -4.18
CA ASP A 400 -13.05 -8.03 -4.66
C ASP A 400 -14.27 -8.46 -5.49
N THR A 401 -15.44 -7.89 -5.17
CA THR A 401 -16.68 -8.06 -5.95
C THR A 401 -16.68 -7.03 -7.09
N VAL A 402 -16.91 -7.52 -8.29
CA VAL A 402 -16.95 -6.69 -9.51
C VAL A 402 -18.11 -7.11 -10.41
N THR A 403 -18.42 -6.29 -11.41
CA THR A 403 -19.18 -6.69 -12.59
C THR A 403 -18.30 -6.54 -13.82
N GLN A 404 -18.61 -7.28 -14.88
CA GLN A 404 -17.95 -7.13 -16.19
C GLN A 404 -18.98 -7.00 -17.28
N ASP A 405 -18.89 -5.96 -18.11
CA ASP A 405 -19.81 -5.75 -19.23
C ASP A 405 -19.41 -6.53 -20.50
N GLU A 406 -20.25 -6.44 -21.54
CA GLU A 406 -20.02 -7.10 -22.85
C GLU A 406 -18.75 -6.61 -23.55
N SER A 407 -18.29 -5.39 -23.25
CA SER A 407 -17.03 -4.85 -23.81
C SER A 407 -15.79 -5.34 -23.06
N GLY A 408 -15.96 -6.11 -21.99
CA GLY A 408 -14.91 -6.58 -21.11
C GLY A 408 -14.45 -5.54 -20.08
N MET A 409 -15.11 -4.37 -19.98
CA MET A 409 -14.84 -3.40 -18.93
C MET A 409 -15.24 -3.97 -17.58
N VAL A 410 -14.35 -3.86 -16.59
CA VAL A 410 -14.58 -4.30 -15.21
C VAL A 410 -14.94 -3.10 -14.36
N TYR A 411 -15.99 -3.25 -13.56
CA TYR A 411 -16.48 -2.22 -12.63
C TYR A 411 -16.38 -2.74 -11.20
N PHE A 412 -15.74 -1.98 -10.35
CA PHE A 412 -15.62 -2.32 -8.94
C PHE A 412 -16.97 -2.12 -8.23
N VAL A 413 -17.40 -3.10 -7.44
CA VAL A 413 -18.63 -3.04 -6.65
C VAL A 413 -18.30 -2.85 -5.18
N ASP A 414 -17.57 -3.82 -4.58
CA ASP A 414 -17.19 -3.80 -3.15
C ASP A 414 -16.13 -4.88 -2.86
N ARG A 415 -15.66 -4.92 -1.62
CA ARG A 415 -14.86 -6.05 -1.12
C ARG A 415 -15.74 -7.08 -0.42
N GLN A 416 -15.51 -8.36 -0.71
CA GLN A 416 -16.28 -9.46 -0.10
C GLN A 416 -16.07 -9.57 1.42
N LYS A 417 -14.96 -9.05 1.94
CA LYS A 417 -14.63 -9.13 3.35
C LYS A 417 -14.40 -7.73 3.90
N ASN A 418 -15.02 -7.45 5.02
CA ASN A 418 -15.03 -6.25 5.83
C ASN A 418 -13.65 -5.55 5.98
N ILE A 419 -13.09 -5.07 4.89
CA ILE A 419 -11.95 -4.17 4.93
C ILE A 419 -12.49 -2.76 4.93
N ILE A 420 -12.17 -2.04 5.96
CA ILE A 420 -12.58 -0.65 6.16
C ILE A 420 -11.59 0.24 5.41
N ARG A 421 -12.09 1.04 4.47
CA ARG A 421 -11.29 1.95 3.66
C ARG A 421 -11.27 3.34 4.27
N ARG A 422 -10.27 3.61 5.06
CA ARG A 422 -10.16 4.89 5.74
C ARG A 422 -9.03 5.73 5.17
N SER A 423 -9.35 6.81 4.46
CA SER A 423 -8.35 7.75 3.91
C SER A 423 -7.23 7.08 3.10
N GLY A 424 -7.56 6.02 2.34
CA GLY A 424 -6.62 5.25 1.54
C GLY A 424 -5.91 4.12 2.27
N GLU A 425 -6.10 3.98 3.59
CA GLU A 425 -5.64 2.83 4.36
C GLU A 425 -6.69 1.73 4.34
N ASN A 426 -6.25 0.51 4.09
CA ASN A 426 -7.08 -0.68 4.18
C ASN A 426 -6.93 -1.29 5.58
N ILE A 427 -7.97 -1.19 6.38
CA ILE A 427 -7.99 -1.67 7.75
C ILE A 427 -8.76 -2.99 7.79
N ALA A 428 -8.10 -4.07 8.19
CA ALA A 428 -8.78 -5.32 8.44
C ALA A 428 -9.61 -5.21 9.73
N ALA A 429 -10.92 -5.34 9.64
CA ALA A 429 -11.78 -5.37 10.81
C ALA A 429 -11.33 -6.40 11.84
N ALA A 430 -10.89 -7.57 11.38
CA ALA A 430 -10.40 -8.65 12.23
C ALA A 430 -9.14 -8.29 13.06
N GLU A 431 -8.28 -7.40 12.57
CA GLU A 431 -7.11 -6.93 13.31
C GLU A 431 -7.54 -6.05 14.50
N VAL A 432 -8.50 -5.17 14.25
CA VAL A 432 -9.06 -4.30 15.31
C VAL A 432 -9.85 -5.13 16.31
N GLU A 433 -10.63 -6.11 15.84
CA GLU A 433 -11.35 -7.07 16.69
C GLU A 433 -10.40 -7.84 17.60
N ALA A 434 -9.31 -8.37 17.07
CA ALA A 434 -8.32 -9.09 17.85
C ALA A 434 -7.72 -8.23 18.97
N CYS A 435 -7.35 -6.99 18.67
CA CYS A 435 -6.85 -6.06 19.66
C CYS A 435 -7.88 -5.76 20.75
N LEU A 436 -9.13 -5.49 20.37
CA LEU A 436 -10.19 -5.14 21.32
C LEU A 436 -10.63 -6.35 22.16
N GLN A 437 -10.60 -7.56 21.62
CA GLN A 437 -10.96 -8.79 22.32
C GLN A 437 -10.03 -9.09 23.50
N ASP A 438 -8.78 -8.63 23.45
CA ASP A 438 -7.81 -8.77 24.54
C ASP A 438 -8.08 -7.81 25.73
N HIS A 439 -9.00 -6.86 25.56
CA HIS A 439 -9.37 -5.95 26.64
C HIS A 439 -10.26 -6.64 27.68
N ALA A 440 -9.92 -6.53 28.98
CA ALA A 440 -10.54 -7.26 30.08
C ALA A 440 -12.09 -7.14 30.16
N ASN A 441 -12.63 -5.99 29.76
CA ASN A 441 -14.08 -5.73 29.81
C ASN A 441 -14.82 -6.08 28.51
N VAL A 442 -14.16 -6.56 27.48
CA VAL A 442 -14.78 -6.95 26.21
C VAL A 442 -15.13 -8.43 26.24
N ALA A 443 -16.41 -8.74 26.19
CA ALA A 443 -16.91 -10.11 26.08
C ALA A 443 -16.87 -10.58 24.63
N GLN A 444 -17.41 -9.76 23.71
CA GLN A 444 -17.41 -9.98 22.28
C GLN A 444 -17.28 -8.66 21.55
N VAL A 445 -16.67 -8.69 20.37
CA VAL A 445 -16.55 -7.51 19.51
C VAL A 445 -16.76 -7.87 18.05
N ALA A 446 -17.40 -6.97 17.33
CA ALA A 446 -17.45 -6.97 15.87
C ALA A 446 -17.09 -5.57 15.37
N VAL A 447 -16.21 -5.48 14.39
CA VAL A 447 -15.81 -4.21 13.80
C VAL A 447 -16.37 -4.10 12.40
N ILE A 448 -17.01 -2.97 12.10
CA ILE A 448 -17.64 -2.68 10.81
C ILE A 448 -17.14 -1.35 10.26
N ALA A 449 -17.30 -1.17 8.94
CA ALA A 449 -17.20 0.12 8.29
C ALA A 449 -18.48 0.92 8.51
N VAL A 450 -18.33 2.21 8.78
CA VAL A 450 -19.43 3.18 8.71
C VAL A 450 -19.02 4.33 7.80
N GLU A 451 -19.96 4.90 7.08
CA GLU A 451 -19.68 6.02 6.18
C GLU A 451 -19.13 7.23 6.95
N ASP A 452 -18.10 7.85 6.40
CA ASP A 452 -17.52 9.09 6.92
C ASP A 452 -17.28 10.08 5.78
N SER A 453 -17.91 11.25 5.88
CA SER A 453 -17.87 12.27 4.82
C SER A 453 -16.49 12.83 4.48
N LEU A 454 -15.49 12.64 5.36
CA LEU A 454 -14.11 13.11 5.16
C LEU A 454 -13.14 11.99 4.84
N ARG A 455 -13.48 10.74 5.18
CA ARG A 455 -12.52 9.64 5.19
C ARG A 455 -12.96 8.42 4.40
N ASP A 456 -14.04 8.54 3.67
CA ASP A 456 -14.73 7.47 2.97
C ASP A 456 -15.44 6.55 3.97
N GLU A 457 -14.69 5.80 4.76
CA GLU A 457 -15.19 4.96 5.84
C GLU A 457 -14.46 5.24 7.14
N GLU A 458 -15.13 4.95 8.25
CA GLU A 458 -14.53 4.99 9.58
C GLU A 458 -14.75 3.67 10.32
N VAL A 459 -13.84 3.34 11.22
CA VAL A 459 -13.86 2.13 12.04
C VAL A 459 -14.90 2.27 13.14
N MET A 460 -15.91 1.40 13.17
CA MET A 460 -16.86 1.29 14.27
C MET A 460 -16.71 -0.06 14.97
N ALA A 461 -16.51 -0.03 16.28
CA ALA A 461 -16.47 -1.22 17.12
C ALA A 461 -17.83 -1.42 17.82
N CYS A 462 -18.48 -2.54 17.53
CA CYS A 462 -19.71 -3.00 18.17
C CYS A 462 -19.30 -3.98 19.27
N ILE A 463 -19.52 -3.61 20.54
CA ILE A 463 -18.94 -4.31 21.69
C ILE A 463 -20.02 -4.82 22.63
N VAL A 464 -19.93 -6.08 22.99
CA VAL A 464 -20.63 -6.68 24.15
C VAL A 464 -19.66 -6.65 25.31
N LEU A 465 -20.08 -6.05 26.43
CA LEU A 465 -19.25 -5.92 27.62
C LEU A 465 -19.42 -7.10 28.59
N ASN A 466 -18.36 -7.42 29.34
CA ASN A 466 -18.43 -8.37 30.46
C ASN A 466 -19.22 -7.82 31.64
N ASP A 467 -19.22 -6.50 31.82
CA ASP A 467 -20.05 -5.79 32.79
C ASP A 467 -21.18 -5.01 32.08
N ARG A 468 -22.01 -4.31 32.85
CA ARG A 468 -23.14 -3.53 32.31
C ARG A 468 -22.84 -2.03 32.20
N ASP A 469 -21.59 -1.62 32.38
CA ASP A 469 -21.21 -0.20 32.32
C ASP A 469 -21.07 0.28 30.86
N LYS A 470 -22.17 0.66 30.25
CA LYS A 470 -22.22 1.22 28.88
C LYS A 470 -21.94 2.74 28.85
N SER A 471 -21.14 3.25 29.76
CA SER A 471 -20.81 4.68 29.86
C SER A 471 -19.78 5.13 28.81
N GLU A 472 -19.79 6.43 28.51
CA GLU A 472 -18.77 7.06 27.67
C GLU A 472 -17.35 6.88 28.26
N LYS A 473 -17.25 6.86 29.60
CA LYS A 473 -15.98 6.60 30.29
C LYS A 473 -15.42 5.22 29.96
N GLN A 474 -16.28 4.19 29.92
CA GLN A 474 -15.90 2.84 29.53
C GLN A 474 -15.51 2.77 28.04
N ALA A 475 -16.29 3.41 27.17
CA ALA A 475 -15.97 3.51 25.75
C ALA A 475 -14.61 4.20 25.51
N ARG A 476 -14.35 5.28 26.28
CA ARG A 476 -13.07 6.00 26.23
C ARG A 476 -11.91 5.12 26.67
N HIS A 477 -12.06 4.33 27.72
CA HIS A 477 -11.01 3.42 28.19
C HIS A 477 -10.67 2.35 27.14
N ILE A 478 -11.68 1.80 26.47
CA ILE A 478 -11.49 0.83 25.38
C ILE A 478 -10.84 1.50 24.14
N PHE A 479 -11.24 2.74 23.82
CA PHE A 479 -10.60 3.51 22.76
C PHE A 479 -9.11 3.73 23.06
N ASP A 480 -8.77 4.21 24.26
CA ASP A 480 -7.39 4.48 24.66
C ASP A 480 -6.54 3.21 24.61
N TYR A 481 -7.09 2.08 25.06
CA TYR A 481 -6.45 0.76 24.96
C TYR A 481 -6.08 0.39 23.51
N ALA A 482 -7.03 0.57 22.58
CA ALA A 482 -6.79 0.30 21.15
C ALA A 482 -5.82 1.33 20.54
N PHE A 483 -5.95 2.60 20.92
CA PHE A 483 -5.12 3.68 20.39
C PHE A 483 -3.64 3.57 20.78
N GLU A 484 -3.35 2.99 21.95
CA GLU A 484 -1.98 2.69 22.38
C GLU A 484 -1.33 1.51 21.61
N ARG A 485 -2.15 0.61 21.07
CA ARG A 485 -1.69 -0.68 20.49
C ARG A 485 -1.79 -0.74 18.97
N LEU A 486 -2.66 0.05 18.39
CA LEU A 486 -2.89 0.11 16.96
C LEU A 486 -2.47 1.48 16.43
N THR A 487 -2.14 1.50 15.14
CA THR A 487 -1.94 2.77 14.42
C THR A 487 -3.17 3.65 14.55
N TYR A 488 -3.00 4.95 14.72
CA TYR A 488 -4.06 5.92 14.99
C TYR A 488 -5.28 5.79 14.04
N TYR A 489 -5.07 5.42 12.78
CA TYR A 489 -6.16 5.27 11.82
C TYR A 489 -6.94 3.96 11.98
N LYS A 490 -6.35 2.91 12.59
CA LYS A 490 -7.00 1.64 12.88
C LYS A 490 -7.84 1.66 14.17
N ALA A 491 -7.47 2.48 15.15
CA ALA A 491 -8.26 2.61 16.38
C ALA A 491 -9.71 2.97 16.04
N PRO A 492 -10.74 2.49 16.78
CA PRO A 492 -12.13 2.78 16.47
C PRO A 492 -12.43 4.28 16.51
N GLY A 493 -13.00 4.83 15.42
CA GLY A 493 -13.54 6.19 15.43
C GLY A 493 -14.90 6.25 16.12
N TRP A 494 -15.60 5.12 16.14
CA TRP A 494 -16.87 4.94 16.83
C TRP A 494 -16.83 3.69 17.71
N ILE A 495 -17.39 3.78 18.90
CA ILE A 495 -17.66 2.63 19.77
C ILE A 495 -19.14 2.63 20.09
N VAL A 496 -19.80 1.48 19.87
CA VAL A 496 -21.19 1.28 20.27
C VAL A 496 -21.30 0.03 21.12
N PHE A 497 -22.00 0.13 22.25
CA PHE A 497 -22.28 -1.02 23.10
C PHE A 497 -23.60 -1.67 22.71
N VAL A 498 -23.54 -2.95 22.41
CA VAL A 498 -24.71 -3.79 22.07
C VAL A 498 -24.94 -4.84 23.15
N ASP A 499 -26.16 -5.38 23.21
CA ASP A 499 -26.48 -6.43 24.18
C ASP A 499 -25.99 -7.80 23.72
N GLU A 500 -26.06 -8.04 22.41
CA GLU A 500 -25.61 -9.28 21.77
C GLU A 500 -25.14 -9.02 20.32
N LEU A 501 -24.34 -9.91 19.78
CA LEU A 501 -23.97 -9.94 18.37
C LEU A 501 -24.73 -11.09 17.68
N PRO A 502 -25.44 -10.82 16.57
CA PRO A 502 -26.16 -11.84 15.85
C PRO A 502 -25.20 -12.87 15.23
N VAL A 503 -25.48 -14.15 15.41
CA VAL A 503 -24.65 -15.24 14.91
C VAL A 503 -25.42 -16.17 13.98
N THR A 504 -24.69 -16.90 13.10
CA THR A 504 -25.23 -18.01 12.32
C THR A 504 -25.38 -19.25 13.21
N GLY A 505 -26.06 -20.28 12.68
CA GLY A 505 -26.10 -21.60 13.33
C GLY A 505 -24.73 -22.23 13.57
N THR A 506 -23.67 -21.77 12.88
CA THR A 506 -22.27 -22.17 13.04
C THR A 506 -21.46 -21.18 13.91
N GLN A 507 -22.13 -20.34 14.68
CA GLN A 507 -21.54 -19.35 15.61
C GLN A 507 -20.69 -18.25 14.94
N LYS A 508 -20.88 -18.00 13.64
CA LYS A 508 -20.24 -16.86 12.94
C LYS A 508 -21.07 -15.61 13.10
N ILE A 509 -20.44 -14.50 13.51
CA ILE A 509 -21.10 -13.20 13.66
C ILE A 509 -21.61 -12.72 12.29
N GLN A 510 -22.87 -12.34 12.23
CA GLN A 510 -23.53 -11.77 11.06
C GLN A 510 -23.48 -10.23 11.14
N LYS A 511 -22.36 -9.63 10.79
CA LYS A 511 -22.11 -8.19 10.92
C LYS A 511 -23.20 -7.32 10.26
N HIS A 512 -23.72 -7.75 9.12
CA HIS A 512 -24.79 -7.06 8.40
C HIS A 512 -26.16 -7.07 9.12
N LYS A 513 -26.28 -7.81 10.22
CA LYS A 513 -27.50 -7.90 11.03
C LYS A 513 -27.38 -7.27 12.41
N ILE A 514 -26.25 -6.64 12.71
CA ILE A 514 -26.05 -5.97 14.02
C ILE A 514 -27.03 -4.81 14.16
N PHE A 515 -27.31 -4.12 13.06
CA PHE A 515 -28.27 -3.02 13.00
C PHE A 515 -29.38 -3.33 11.99
N GLY A 516 -30.54 -2.68 12.16
CA GLY A 516 -31.66 -2.82 11.22
C GLY A 516 -31.35 -2.23 9.84
N ASP A 517 -32.04 -2.74 8.82
CA ASP A 517 -31.88 -2.25 7.45
C ASP A 517 -32.14 -0.74 7.37
N GLY A 518 -31.17 0.01 6.83
CA GLY A 518 -31.22 1.47 6.70
C GLY A 518 -31.01 2.26 8.01
N GLN A 519 -30.67 1.59 9.10
CA GLN A 519 -30.31 2.25 10.36
C GLN A 519 -28.86 2.76 10.30
N ASP A 520 -28.66 4.07 10.48
CA ASP A 520 -27.35 4.67 10.64
C ASP A 520 -26.85 4.48 12.08
N PRO A 521 -25.86 3.61 12.33
CA PRO A 521 -25.43 3.30 13.69
C PRO A 521 -24.70 4.45 14.35
N THR A 522 -24.21 5.44 13.60
CA THR A 522 -23.52 6.62 14.14
C THR A 522 -24.48 7.60 14.83
N LYS A 523 -25.78 7.47 14.59
CA LYS A 523 -26.84 8.29 15.19
C LYS A 523 -27.49 7.68 16.44
N LEU A 524 -27.01 6.53 16.88
CA LEU A 524 -27.50 5.91 18.10
C LEU A 524 -27.05 6.69 19.33
N GLU A 525 -27.92 6.82 20.33
CA GLU A 525 -27.57 7.43 21.63
C GLU A 525 -26.44 6.67 22.36
N THR A 526 -26.26 5.40 22.04
CA THR A 526 -25.20 4.52 22.57
C THR A 526 -23.93 4.52 21.76
N ALA A 527 -23.83 5.34 20.69
CA ALA A 527 -22.63 5.47 19.86
C ALA A 527 -21.77 6.63 20.35
N PHE A 528 -20.51 6.35 20.66
CA PHE A 528 -19.54 7.31 21.16
C PHE A 528 -18.54 7.66 20.06
N ASP A 529 -18.37 8.96 19.80
CA ASP A 529 -17.52 9.50 18.72
C ASP A 529 -16.12 9.86 19.24
N PHE A 530 -15.12 9.13 18.78
CA PHE A 530 -13.69 9.35 19.11
C PHE A 530 -12.86 9.82 17.91
N ARG A 531 -13.48 10.13 16.75
CA ARG A 531 -12.78 10.52 15.53
C ARG A 531 -11.84 11.70 15.70
N THR A 532 -12.21 12.67 16.55
CA THR A 532 -11.40 13.86 16.85
C THR A 532 -10.13 13.55 17.63
N LEU A 533 -10.09 12.40 18.31
CA LEU A 533 -8.96 11.94 19.12
C LEU A 533 -7.95 11.14 18.30
N LYS A 534 -8.32 10.68 17.10
CA LYS A 534 -7.46 9.92 16.17
C LYS A 534 -6.49 10.88 15.46
N LYS A 535 -5.49 11.36 16.18
CA LYS A 535 -4.45 12.22 15.62
C LYS A 535 -3.15 11.44 15.44
N ARG A 536 -2.44 11.73 14.34
CA ARG A 536 -1.07 11.27 14.15
C ARG A 536 -0.23 11.85 15.29
N GLY A 537 0.46 10.99 16.05
CA GLY A 537 1.34 11.39 17.15
C GLY A 537 2.60 12.06 16.64
#